data_743f8e63679ec4abb986a6f8eb6e4522
#
_entry.id   743f8e63679ec4abb986a6f8eb6e4522
#
_cell.length_a   1.000
_cell.length_b   1.000
_cell.length_c   1.000
_cell.angle_alpha   90.00
_cell.angle_beta   90.00
_cell.angle_gamma   90.00
#
_symmetry.space_group_name_H-M   'P 1'
#
loop_
_entity.id
_entity.type
_entity.pdbx_description
1 polymer ?
#
loop_
_entity_poly.entity_id
_entity_poly.type
_entity_poly.pdbx_seq_one_letter_code
_entity_poly.pdbx_strand_id
1 'polypeptide(L)'
;QWEIGDIEQSKPEDDGVVLVAPLAEEWLFRGILLNIFGDTLQTFAGRFTAVALSALIFGFMHSFYDWPALAIYGAMGAVLCAAYLHLRDIRWSIAVHMANNAVAISSIYSGLNLN
;
A
#
# COMPACT_ATOMS: atom_id res chain seq x y z
N GLN A 1 4.63 -0.70 35.00
CA GLN A 1 5.82 -0.09 34.39
C GLN A 1 5.96 -0.49 32.92
N TRP A 2 5.82 -1.78 32.63
CA TRP A 2 5.81 -2.27 31.27
C TRP A 2 4.56 -1.75 30.51
N GLU A 3 3.50 -1.49 31.22
CA GLU A 3 2.24 -1.02 30.65
C GLU A 3 2.37 0.32 29.93
N ILE A 4 3.19 1.21 30.48
CA ILE A 4 3.41 2.53 29.90
C ILE A 4 4.16 2.40 28.56
N GLY A 5 5.16 1.53 28.51
CA GLY A 5 5.90 1.29 27.28
C GLY A 5 5.05 0.70 26.18
N ASP A 6 4.17 -0.24 26.54
CA ASP A 6 3.30 -0.87 25.57
C ASP A 6 2.27 0.11 24.99
N ILE A 7 1.72 0.97 25.82
CA ILE A 7 0.77 1.97 25.36
C ILE A 7 1.44 3.00 24.46
N GLU A 8 2.65 3.40 24.78
CA GLU A 8 3.39 4.36 23.96
C GLU A 8 3.80 3.78 22.60
N GLN A 9 4.08 2.50 22.56
CA GLN A 9 4.52 1.86 21.30
C GLN A 9 3.38 1.60 20.34
N SER A 10 2.21 1.22 20.83
CA SER A 10 1.11 0.85 19.95
C SER A 10 0.52 2.03 19.21
N LYS A 11 0.38 3.16 19.86
CA LYS A 11 -0.31 4.32 19.29
C LYS A 11 0.46 4.98 18.14
N PRO A 12 1.76 5.31 18.29
CA PRO A 12 2.53 5.85 17.15
C PRO A 12 2.65 4.87 15.99
N GLU A 13 2.72 3.59 16.29
CA GLU A 13 2.83 2.55 15.26
C GLU A 13 1.57 2.49 14.41
N ASP A 14 0.40 2.53 15.04
CA ASP A 14 -0.87 2.52 14.32
C ASP A 14 -1.04 3.77 13.46
N ASP A 15 -0.69 4.94 13.99
CA ASP A 15 -0.75 6.19 13.23
C ASP A 15 0.21 6.14 12.04
N GLY A 16 1.40 5.57 12.22
CA GLY A 16 2.37 5.41 11.16
C GLY A 16 1.86 4.51 10.05
N VAL A 17 1.20 3.41 10.39
CA VAL A 17 0.65 2.48 9.40
C VAL A 17 -0.52 3.11 8.63
N VAL A 18 -1.40 3.82 9.32
CA VAL A 18 -2.60 4.38 8.68
C VAL A 18 -2.29 5.64 7.89
N LEU A 19 -1.39 6.50 8.38
CA LEU A 19 -1.16 7.83 7.82
C LEU A 19 0.17 7.99 7.11
N VAL A 20 1.27 7.69 7.80
CA VAL A 20 2.62 8.00 7.30
C VAL A 20 3.09 6.98 6.28
N ALA A 21 2.93 5.70 6.56
CA ALA A 21 3.40 4.65 5.67
C ALA A 21 2.71 4.69 4.31
N PRO A 22 1.37 4.80 4.21
CA PRO A 22 0.71 4.94 2.91
C PRO A 22 1.16 6.16 2.14
N LEU A 23 1.36 7.29 2.82
CA LEU A 23 1.83 8.51 2.17
C LEU A 23 3.19 8.31 1.53
N ALA A 24 4.14 7.77 2.28
CA ALA A 24 5.50 7.51 1.79
C ALA A 24 5.50 6.45 0.68
N GLU A 25 4.76 5.37 0.86
CA GLU A 25 4.70 4.29 -0.11
C GLU A 25 4.07 4.75 -1.43
N GLU A 26 2.98 5.49 -1.38
CA GLU A 26 2.32 5.99 -2.58
C GLU A 26 3.18 7.01 -3.30
N TRP A 27 3.85 7.88 -2.55
CA TRP A 27 4.78 8.84 -3.14
C TRP A 27 5.90 8.12 -3.89
N LEU A 28 6.45 7.08 -3.28
CA LEU A 28 7.53 6.30 -3.89
C LEU A 28 7.04 5.50 -5.10
N PHE A 29 5.94 4.74 -4.94
CA PHE A 29 5.51 3.79 -5.96
C PHE A 29 4.74 4.45 -7.10
N ARG A 30 3.95 5.48 -6.81
CA ARG A 30 3.13 6.13 -7.83
C ARG A 30 3.74 7.43 -8.31
N GLY A 31 4.35 8.19 -7.40
CA GLY A 31 4.95 9.47 -7.76
C GLY A 31 6.28 9.33 -8.49
N ILE A 32 7.14 8.46 -8.01
CA ILE A 32 8.49 8.31 -8.58
C ILE A 32 8.56 7.15 -9.55
N LEU A 33 8.19 5.96 -9.11
CA LEU A 33 8.37 4.74 -9.92
C LEU A 33 7.61 4.82 -11.24
N LEU A 34 6.35 5.24 -11.21
CA LEU A 34 5.57 5.35 -12.44
C LEU A 34 6.05 6.46 -13.35
N ASN A 35 6.59 7.53 -12.80
CA ASN A 35 7.14 8.60 -13.62
C ASN A 35 8.41 8.17 -14.39
N ILE A 36 9.11 7.15 -13.91
CA ILE A 36 10.26 6.60 -14.61
C ILE A 36 9.86 6.02 -15.98
N PHE A 37 8.65 5.47 -16.07
CA PHE A 37 8.18 4.90 -17.33
C PHE A 37 7.84 5.95 -18.39
N GLY A 38 7.53 7.18 -17.98
CA GLY A 38 7.36 8.30 -18.91
C GLY A 38 6.38 8.00 -20.03
N ASP A 39 6.87 8.17 -21.27
CA ASP A 39 6.05 8.04 -22.46
C ASP A 39 5.50 6.62 -22.68
N THR A 40 6.10 5.60 -22.10
CA THR A 40 5.60 4.23 -22.23
C THR A 40 4.22 4.07 -21.63
N LEU A 41 3.82 4.94 -20.68
CA LEU A 41 2.49 4.92 -20.09
C LEU A 41 1.38 5.31 -21.07
N GLN A 42 1.72 5.81 -22.24
CA GLN A 42 0.73 6.17 -23.26
C GLN A 42 0.21 4.95 -24.02
N THR A 43 0.93 3.83 -23.97
CA THR A 43 0.48 2.59 -24.61
C THR A 43 -0.14 1.64 -23.59
N PHE A 44 -1.02 0.75 -24.06
CA PHE A 44 -1.60 -0.26 -23.19
C PHE A 44 -0.51 -1.18 -22.62
N ALA A 45 0.40 -1.62 -23.47
CA ALA A 45 1.48 -2.52 -23.05
C ALA A 45 2.38 -1.84 -21.99
N GLY A 46 2.69 -0.56 -22.19
CA GLY A 46 3.49 0.19 -21.21
C GLY A 46 2.79 0.34 -19.87
N ARG A 47 1.50 0.67 -19.90
CA ARG A 47 0.72 0.76 -18.67
C ARG A 47 0.63 -0.58 -17.95
N PHE A 48 0.37 -1.65 -18.70
CA PHE A 48 0.32 -2.99 -18.12
C PHE A 48 1.65 -3.36 -17.46
N THR A 49 2.77 -3.10 -18.14
CA THR A 49 4.10 -3.39 -17.61
C THR A 49 4.36 -2.59 -16.34
N ALA A 50 4.02 -1.31 -16.33
CA ALA A 50 4.21 -0.45 -15.16
C ALA A 50 3.37 -0.95 -13.97
N VAL A 51 2.11 -1.31 -14.20
CA VAL A 51 1.25 -1.85 -13.16
C VAL A 51 1.80 -3.17 -12.64
N ALA A 52 2.22 -4.07 -13.53
CA ALA A 52 2.73 -5.38 -13.14
C ALA A 52 4.01 -5.25 -12.31
N LEU A 53 4.96 -4.43 -12.75
CA LEU A 53 6.22 -4.24 -12.02
C LEU A 53 5.98 -3.55 -10.68
N SER A 54 5.15 -2.51 -10.66
CA SER A 54 4.81 -1.82 -9.42
C SER A 54 4.14 -2.76 -8.43
N ALA A 55 3.21 -3.59 -8.89
CA ALA A 55 2.52 -4.55 -8.05
C ALA A 55 3.48 -5.60 -7.49
N LEU A 56 4.39 -6.12 -8.31
CA LEU A 56 5.37 -7.10 -7.86
C LEU A 56 6.31 -6.52 -6.82
N ILE A 57 6.84 -5.34 -7.06
CA ILE A 57 7.75 -4.68 -6.11
C ILE A 57 7.01 -4.41 -4.80
N PHE A 58 5.80 -3.89 -4.88
CA PHE A 58 4.99 -3.59 -3.70
C PHE A 58 4.70 -4.87 -2.90
N GLY A 59 4.34 -5.94 -3.59
CA GLY A 59 4.08 -7.23 -2.95
C GLY A 59 5.31 -7.79 -2.26
N PHE A 60 6.45 -7.80 -2.95
CA PHE A 60 7.69 -8.32 -2.39
C PHE A 60 8.19 -7.50 -1.20
N MET A 61 8.01 -6.20 -1.23
CA MET A 61 8.42 -5.35 -0.10
C MET A 61 7.57 -5.59 1.14
N HIS A 62 6.32 -5.97 0.97
CA HIS A 62 5.42 -6.18 2.10
C HIS A 62 5.41 -7.61 2.58
N SER A 63 5.64 -8.59 1.71
CA SER A 63 5.57 -9.99 2.10
C SER A 63 6.44 -10.85 1.17
N PHE A 64 7.68 -11.05 1.54
CA PHE A 64 8.64 -11.79 0.72
C PHE A 64 8.48 -13.30 0.83
N TYR A 65 8.12 -13.81 2.01
CA TYR A 65 8.14 -15.24 2.29
C TYR A 65 6.78 -15.92 2.32
N ASP A 66 5.71 -15.17 2.23
CA ASP A 66 4.36 -15.69 2.36
C ASP A 66 3.60 -15.48 1.04
N TRP A 67 3.42 -16.56 0.28
CA TRP A 67 2.80 -16.45 -1.04
C TRP A 67 1.38 -15.92 -1.01
N PRO A 68 0.49 -16.34 -0.10
CA PRO A 68 -0.84 -15.73 -0.03
C PRO A 68 -0.79 -14.24 0.29
N ALA A 69 0.05 -13.83 1.20
CA ALA A 69 0.20 -12.42 1.52
C ALA A 69 0.81 -11.64 0.36
N LEU A 70 1.80 -12.23 -0.32
CA LEU A 70 2.39 -11.62 -1.52
C LEU A 70 1.31 -11.38 -2.58
N ALA A 71 0.44 -12.35 -2.81
CA ALA A 71 -0.64 -12.22 -3.78
C ALA A 71 -1.62 -11.09 -3.39
N ILE A 72 -1.96 -10.99 -2.11
CA ILE A 72 -2.86 -9.96 -1.61
C ILE A 72 -2.23 -8.56 -1.76
N TYR A 73 -0.99 -8.40 -1.33
CA TYR A 73 -0.30 -7.11 -1.44
C TYR A 73 -0.01 -6.74 -2.89
N GLY A 74 0.31 -7.73 -3.72
CA GLY A 74 0.48 -7.51 -5.15
C GLY A 74 -0.80 -7.05 -5.82
N ALA A 75 -1.92 -7.69 -5.50
CA ALA A 75 -3.23 -7.30 -6.02
C ALA A 75 -3.59 -5.88 -5.57
N MET A 76 -3.34 -5.55 -4.30
CA MET A 76 -3.57 -4.21 -3.79
C MET A 76 -2.70 -3.20 -4.54
N GLY A 77 -1.43 -3.51 -4.74
CA GLY A 77 -0.52 -2.66 -5.51
C GLY A 77 -1.01 -2.42 -6.93
N ALA A 78 -1.53 -3.46 -7.58
CA ALA A 78 -2.07 -3.34 -8.92
C ALA A 78 -3.30 -2.43 -8.96
N VAL A 79 -4.21 -2.60 -8.01
CA VAL A 79 -5.42 -1.77 -7.92
C VAL A 79 -5.05 -0.31 -7.68
N LEU A 80 -4.15 -0.05 -6.75
CA LEU A 80 -3.72 1.32 -6.43
C LEU A 80 -3.03 1.97 -7.64
N CYS A 81 -2.19 1.22 -8.34
CA CYS A 81 -1.52 1.71 -9.53
C CYS A 81 -2.51 2.02 -10.65
N ALA A 82 -3.46 1.11 -10.88
CA ALA A 82 -4.50 1.32 -11.89
C ALA A 82 -5.36 2.54 -11.55
N ALA A 83 -5.71 2.71 -10.29
CA ALA A 83 -6.47 3.88 -9.85
C ALA A 83 -5.69 5.18 -10.11
N TYR A 84 -4.39 5.19 -9.81
CA TYR A 84 -3.56 6.36 -10.08
C TYR A 84 -3.50 6.67 -11.57
N LEU A 85 -3.30 5.66 -12.41
CA LEU A 85 -3.23 5.86 -13.85
C LEU A 85 -4.55 6.34 -14.45
N HIS A 86 -5.66 5.88 -13.90
CA HIS A 86 -6.98 6.28 -14.37
C HIS A 86 -7.34 7.69 -13.93
N LEU A 87 -7.10 8.02 -12.67
CA LEU A 87 -7.49 9.30 -12.10
C LEU A 87 -6.43 10.38 -12.26
N ARG A 88 -5.19 9.97 -12.52
CA ARG A 88 -4.03 10.88 -12.68
C ARG A 88 -3.80 11.79 -11.46
N ASP A 89 -4.16 11.30 -10.28
CA ASP A 89 -4.04 12.06 -9.04
C ASP A 89 -3.65 11.14 -7.91
N ILE A 90 -2.43 11.32 -7.39
CA ILE A 90 -1.87 10.50 -6.33
C ILE A 90 -2.69 10.58 -5.03
N ARG A 91 -3.44 11.66 -4.83
CA ARG A 91 -4.27 11.82 -3.63
C ARG A 91 -5.32 10.72 -3.50
N TRP A 92 -5.89 10.27 -4.62
CA TRP A 92 -6.85 9.18 -4.61
C TRP A 92 -6.21 7.85 -4.23
N SER A 93 -5.02 7.59 -4.75
CA SER A 93 -4.27 6.39 -4.41
C SER A 93 -3.91 6.39 -2.93
N ILE A 94 -3.46 7.52 -2.40
CA ILE A 94 -3.16 7.67 -0.97
C ILE A 94 -4.42 7.42 -0.12
N ALA A 95 -5.54 8.03 -0.50
CA ALA A 95 -6.80 7.89 0.25
C ALA A 95 -7.27 6.43 0.28
N VAL A 96 -7.23 5.74 -0.86
CA VAL A 96 -7.62 4.33 -0.94
C VAL A 96 -6.69 3.47 -0.09
N HIS A 97 -5.38 3.74 -0.17
CA HIS A 97 -4.39 2.99 0.60
C HIS A 97 -4.60 3.17 2.11
N MET A 98 -4.83 4.42 2.54
CA MET A 98 -5.12 4.71 3.94
C MET A 98 -6.39 4.01 4.42
N ALA A 99 -7.45 4.05 3.60
CA ALA A 99 -8.71 3.39 3.92
C ALA A 99 -8.51 1.87 4.06
N ASN A 100 -7.76 1.27 3.14
CA ASN A 100 -7.47 -0.16 3.19
C ASN A 100 -6.70 -0.53 4.46
N ASN A 101 -5.70 0.26 4.82
CA ASN A 101 -4.92 0.00 6.03
C ASN A 101 -5.76 0.17 7.29
N ALA A 102 -6.65 1.15 7.32
CA ALA A 102 -7.56 1.34 8.46
C ALA A 102 -8.51 0.15 8.62
N VAL A 103 -9.03 -0.36 7.51
CA VAL A 103 -9.89 -1.56 7.55
C VAL A 103 -9.10 -2.77 8.03
N ALA A 104 -7.86 -2.95 7.55
CA ALA A 104 -7.02 -4.06 7.97
C ALA A 104 -6.73 -4.02 9.47
N ILE A 105 -6.39 -2.85 10.00
CA ILE A 105 -6.14 -2.67 11.43
C ILE A 105 -7.41 -2.96 12.24
N SER A 106 -8.55 -2.45 11.80
CA SER A 106 -9.83 -2.71 12.45
C SER A 106 -10.17 -4.20 12.47
N SER A 107 -9.88 -4.89 11.38
CA SER A 107 -10.11 -6.33 11.28
C SER A 107 -9.22 -7.11 12.25
N ILE A 108 -7.96 -6.69 12.39
CA ILE A 108 -7.03 -7.32 13.33
C ILE A 108 -7.55 -7.18 14.77
N TYR A 109 -7.95 -5.98 15.16
CA TYR A 109 -8.48 -5.76 16.51
C TYR A 109 -9.77 -6.52 16.74
N SER A 110 -10.67 -6.57 15.75
CA SER A 110 -11.90 -7.33 15.84
C SER A 110 -11.62 -8.82 15.97
N GLY A 111 -10.66 -9.33 15.22
CA GLY A 111 -10.25 -10.73 15.28
C GLY A 111 -9.69 -11.10 16.65
N LEU A 112 -8.91 -10.21 17.25
CA LEU A 112 -8.39 -10.44 18.59
C LEU A 112 -9.50 -10.50 19.65
N ASN A 113 -10.55 -9.70 19.46
CA ASN A 113 -11.68 -9.67 20.37
C ASN A 113 -12.62 -10.87 20.22
N LEU A 114 -12.66 -11.47 19.04
CA LEU A 114 -13.51 -12.62 18.77
C LEU A 114 -12.92 -13.93 19.31
N ASN A 115 -11.64 -13.99 19.51
CA ASN A 115 -10.94 -15.15 20.03
C ASN A 115 -10.70 -15.05 21.53
#